data_a863520fe96dfcaa69be5d3ecaa78394
#
_entry.id   a863520fe96dfcaa69be5d3ecaa78394
#
_cell.length_a   1.000
_cell.length_b   1.000
_cell.length_c   1.000
_cell.angle_alpha   90.00
_cell.angle_beta   90.00
_cell.angle_gamma   90.00
#
_symmetry.space_group_name_H-M   'P 1'
#
loop_
_entity.id
_entity.type
_entity.pdbx_description
1 polymer ?
#
loop_
_entity_poly.entity_id
_entity_poly.type
_entity_poly.pdbx_seq_one_letter_code
_entity_poly.pdbx_strand_id
1 'polypeptide(L)'
;MKKFLVAIDQGTTSTRAILFDLDGNIKFTSQFEFNQYFPKIGWVEHNPNEIWLTTLKALKKVIKKASLLRGKILSIGITNQRETTILWNKKTGKPVYNAIVWQDRRTQDYCEELKKKNYEKIFRKKTGLFIDPYFSATKIKWILENVKNVKKLLKSNNLLFGTVDTFLIWKLTNGQHHLTEATNACRTMLFNINNNKWDKEILKKLKISENILPKVKNSADNFGLTSKRIVGSEIPISAVLGDQQAAAVGQSCFELSLIHISEPTRQIVI
;
A
#
# COMPACT_ATOMS: atom_id res chain seq x y z
N MET A 1 15.82 6.14 -29.61
CA MET A 1 16.00 6.14 -28.15
C MET A 1 15.27 4.91 -27.60
N LYS A 2 15.95 4.09 -26.76
CA LYS A 2 15.35 2.89 -26.15
C LYS A 2 14.18 3.28 -25.24
N LYS A 3 13.18 2.42 -25.12
CA LYS A 3 12.02 2.65 -24.26
C LYS A 3 12.00 1.60 -23.14
N PHE A 4 11.70 2.05 -21.92
CA PHE A 4 11.69 1.19 -20.73
C PHE A 4 10.44 1.39 -19.90
N LEU A 5 10.10 0.35 -19.13
CA LEU A 5 9.12 0.38 -18.05
C LEU A 5 9.83 0.13 -16.73
N VAL A 6 9.28 0.66 -15.64
CA VAL A 6 9.80 0.42 -14.29
C VAL A 6 8.71 -0.22 -13.45
N ALA A 7 9.04 -1.28 -12.72
CA ALA A 7 8.22 -1.81 -11.64
C ALA A 7 8.88 -1.51 -10.30
N ILE A 8 8.10 -0.97 -9.36
CA ILE A 8 8.45 -0.86 -7.94
C ILE A 8 7.72 -1.98 -7.20
N ASP A 9 8.49 -2.85 -6.54
CA ASP A 9 7.97 -3.93 -5.70
C ASP A 9 8.37 -3.64 -4.25
N GLN A 10 7.40 -3.20 -3.45
CA GLN A 10 7.59 -2.90 -2.05
C GLN A 10 7.08 -4.09 -1.20
N GLY A 11 7.97 -5.02 -0.90
CA GLY A 11 7.69 -6.20 -0.09
C GLY A 11 7.77 -5.97 1.42
N THR A 12 7.62 -7.05 2.20
CA THR A 12 7.65 -6.98 3.67
C THR A 12 9.06 -6.70 4.22
N THR A 13 10.11 -7.19 3.56
CA THR A 13 11.50 -7.09 4.07
C THR A 13 12.38 -6.18 3.23
N SER A 14 12.00 -5.89 2.01
CA SER A 14 12.81 -5.11 1.07
C SER A 14 11.97 -4.36 0.06
N THR A 15 12.57 -3.35 -0.56
CA THR A 15 12.02 -2.65 -1.71
C THR A 15 12.89 -2.91 -2.92
N ARG A 16 12.28 -3.27 -4.03
CA ARG A 16 12.94 -3.53 -5.31
C ARG A 16 12.40 -2.58 -6.38
N ALA A 17 13.28 -2.10 -7.26
CA ALA A 17 12.91 -1.43 -8.49
C ALA A 17 13.56 -2.17 -9.66
N ILE A 18 12.78 -2.45 -10.70
CA ILE A 18 13.20 -3.26 -11.85
C ILE A 18 12.97 -2.48 -13.13
N LEU A 19 13.97 -2.45 -14.00
CA LEU A 19 13.89 -1.86 -15.34
C LEU A 19 13.64 -2.94 -16.37
N PHE A 20 12.56 -2.80 -17.13
CA PHE A 20 12.19 -3.71 -18.22
C PHE A 20 12.30 -3.00 -19.57
N ASP A 21 12.66 -3.74 -20.62
CA ASP A 21 12.35 -3.30 -21.98
C ASP A 21 10.88 -3.56 -22.31
N LEU A 22 10.46 -3.22 -23.53
CA LEU A 22 9.06 -3.41 -23.96
C LEU A 22 8.70 -4.89 -24.24
N ASP A 23 9.70 -5.75 -24.39
CA ASP A 23 9.52 -7.19 -24.58
C ASP A 23 9.44 -7.92 -23.22
N GLY A 24 9.48 -7.19 -22.10
CA GLY A 24 9.39 -7.74 -20.73
C GLY A 24 10.72 -8.26 -20.17
N ASN A 25 11.85 -8.08 -20.88
CA ASN A 25 13.14 -8.53 -20.38
C ASN A 25 13.68 -7.58 -19.32
N ILE A 26 14.21 -8.13 -18.23
CA ILE A 26 14.87 -7.37 -17.16
C ILE A 26 16.21 -6.81 -17.67
N LYS A 27 16.38 -5.50 -17.60
CA LYS A 27 17.63 -4.80 -17.96
C LYS A 27 18.43 -4.37 -16.74
N PHE A 28 17.80 -4.19 -15.60
CA PHE A 28 18.48 -3.86 -14.35
C PHE A 28 17.52 -4.02 -13.16
N THR A 29 18.07 -4.45 -12.03
CA THR A 29 17.36 -4.55 -10.75
C THR A 29 18.17 -3.83 -9.68
N SER A 30 17.45 -3.09 -8.81
CA SER A 30 18.02 -2.48 -7.61
C SER A 30 17.12 -2.78 -6.42
N GLN A 31 17.69 -3.37 -5.37
CA GLN A 31 16.98 -3.78 -4.16
C GLN A 31 17.70 -3.25 -2.92
N PHE A 32 16.91 -2.92 -1.90
CA PHE A 32 17.37 -2.51 -0.58
C PHE A 32 16.46 -3.09 0.49
N GLU A 33 17.04 -3.67 1.51
CA GLU A 33 16.35 -4.10 2.72
C GLU A 33 16.08 -2.93 3.65
N PHE A 34 15.12 -3.09 4.55
CA PHE A 34 14.80 -2.15 5.63
C PHE A 34 14.46 -2.92 6.91
N ASN A 35 14.56 -2.22 8.05
CA ASN A 35 14.40 -2.85 9.35
C ASN A 35 12.94 -3.20 9.63
N GLN A 36 12.76 -4.31 10.33
CA GLN A 36 11.49 -4.69 10.93
C GLN A 36 11.59 -4.52 12.43
N TYR A 37 10.53 -4.00 13.04
CA TYR A 37 10.50 -3.67 14.45
C TYR A 37 9.44 -4.52 15.15
N PHE A 38 9.81 -5.11 16.29
CA PHE A 38 8.95 -5.97 17.11
C PHE A 38 8.86 -5.40 18.53
N PRO A 39 8.13 -4.28 18.77
CA PRO A 39 8.13 -3.57 20.04
C PRO A 39 7.58 -4.38 21.22
N LYS A 40 6.65 -5.31 20.95
CA LYS A 40 6.02 -6.23 21.90
C LYS A 40 5.68 -7.55 21.20
N ILE A 41 5.39 -8.59 21.97
CA ILE A 41 4.91 -9.87 21.45
C ILE A 41 3.66 -9.63 20.57
N GLY A 42 3.67 -10.15 19.36
CA GLY A 42 2.60 -10.01 18.37
C GLY A 42 2.51 -8.62 17.70
N TRP A 43 3.42 -7.69 18.00
CA TRP A 43 3.49 -6.39 17.32
C TRP A 43 4.56 -6.41 16.24
N VAL A 44 4.19 -5.95 15.05
CA VAL A 44 5.10 -5.87 13.90
C VAL A 44 4.96 -4.50 13.25
N GLU A 45 6.05 -3.78 13.16
CA GLU A 45 6.08 -2.41 12.65
C GLU A 45 7.19 -2.21 11.62
N HIS A 46 6.93 -1.34 10.67
CA HIS A 46 7.95 -0.78 9.79
C HIS A 46 8.06 0.73 9.98
N ASN A 47 9.24 1.30 9.78
CA ASN A 47 9.40 2.74 9.69
C ASN A 47 9.00 3.21 8.27
N PRO A 48 7.93 4.01 8.09
CA PRO A 48 7.53 4.46 6.77
C PRO A 48 8.59 5.30 6.05
N ASN A 49 9.48 5.96 6.80
CA ASN A 49 10.58 6.70 6.20
C ASN A 49 11.62 5.76 5.59
N GLU A 50 11.87 4.60 6.18
CA GLU A 50 12.77 3.59 5.60
C GLU A 50 12.15 2.99 4.32
N ILE A 51 10.85 2.67 4.33
CA ILE A 51 10.11 2.24 3.13
C ILE A 51 10.28 3.29 2.02
N TRP A 52 10.08 4.56 2.34
CA TRP A 52 10.24 5.65 1.38
C TRP A 52 11.68 5.79 0.88
N LEU A 53 12.66 5.80 1.77
CA LEU A 53 14.08 5.99 1.43
C LEU A 53 14.62 4.85 0.57
N THR A 54 14.27 3.60 0.90
CA THR A 54 14.67 2.44 0.10
C THR A 54 14.02 2.45 -1.27
N THR A 55 12.73 2.82 -1.36
CA THR A 55 12.03 3.00 -2.64
C THR A 55 12.70 4.08 -3.50
N LEU A 56 12.95 5.25 -2.92
CA LEU A 56 13.58 6.36 -3.64
C LEU A 56 15.00 6.00 -4.12
N LYS A 57 15.77 5.32 -3.27
CA LYS A 57 17.13 4.88 -3.59
C LYS A 57 17.13 3.84 -4.72
N ALA A 58 16.22 2.87 -4.67
CA ALA A 58 16.07 1.84 -5.71
C ALA A 58 15.67 2.49 -7.05
N LEU A 59 14.63 3.32 -7.02
CA LEU A 59 14.13 4.00 -8.21
C LEU A 59 15.18 4.92 -8.86
N LYS A 60 15.91 5.72 -8.08
CA LYS A 60 16.98 6.59 -8.61
C LYS A 60 18.09 5.79 -9.29
N LYS A 61 18.47 4.62 -8.77
CA LYS A 61 19.44 3.74 -9.45
C LYS A 61 18.93 3.22 -10.79
N VAL A 62 17.65 2.85 -10.84
CA VAL A 62 17.01 2.39 -12.08
C VAL A 62 16.92 3.52 -13.11
N ILE A 63 16.52 4.73 -12.71
CA ILE A 63 16.48 5.91 -13.59
C ILE A 63 17.88 6.23 -14.16
N LYS A 64 18.91 6.23 -13.30
CA LYS A 64 20.29 6.43 -13.74
C LYS A 64 20.72 5.35 -14.76
N LYS A 65 20.35 4.08 -14.53
CA LYS A 65 20.68 2.99 -15.47
C LYS A 65 19.97 3.17 -16.82
N ALA A 66 18.69 3.54 -16.82
CA ALA A 66 17.95 3.81 -18.05
C ALA A 66 18.64 4.92 -18.87
N SER A 67 19.09 5.99 -18.21
CA SER A 67 19.84 7.10 -18.83
C SER A 67 21.15 6.63 -19.45
N LEU A 68 21.94 5.81 -18.72
CA LEU A 68 23.18 5.22 -19.22
C LEU A 68 22.95 4.32 -20.44
N LEU A 69 21.81 3.67 -20.54
CA LEU A 69 21.40 2.87 -21.69
C LEU A 69 20.80 3.72 -22.84
N ARG A 70 20.87 5.06 -22.73
CA ARG A 70 20.30 6.04 -23.69
C ARG A 70 18.83 5.80 -23.96
N GLY A 71 18.06 5.50 -22.89
CA GLY A 71 16.64 5.20 -22.96
C GLY A 71 15.77 6.15 -22.15
N LYS A 72 14.46 6.12 -22.45
CA LYS A 72 13.40 6.85 -21.75
C LYS A 72 12.52 5.87 -21.00
N ILE A 73 12.23 6.16 -19.73
CA ILE A 73 11.20 5.45 -18.97
C ILE A 73 9.84 6.00 -19.37
N LEU A 74 8.96 5.13 -19.82
CA LEU A 74 7.61 5.50 -20.27
C LEU A 74 6.64 5.56 -19.11
N SER A 75 6.76 4.60 -18.16
CA SER A 75 5.84 4.48 -17.04
C SER A 75 6.45 3.74 -15.86
N ILE A 76 5.86 3.97 -14.68
CA ILE A 76 6.11 3.24 -13.44
C ILE A 76 4.83 2.47 -13.07
N GLY A 77 4.99 1.17 -12.77
CA GLY A 77 4.02 0.36 -12.04
C GLY A 77 4.46 0.19 -10.58
N ILE A 78 3.51 0.14 -9.66
CA ILE A 78 3.77 -0.09 -8.22
C ILE A 78 3.04 -1.35 -7.79
N THR A 79 3.75 -2.26 -7.15
CA THR A 79 3.17 -3.35 -6.37
C THR A 79 3.70 -3.30 -4.94
N ASN A 80 2.91 -3.80 -3.99
CA ASN A 80 3.25 -3.63 -2.57
C ASN A 80 2.65 -4.71 -1.69
N GLN A 81 3.27 -4.93 -0.53
CA GLN A 81 2.64 -5.61 0.60
C GLN A 81 1.32 -4.91 0.95
N ARG A 82 0.24 -5.67 1.03
CA ARG A 82 -1.09 -5.11 1.31
C ARG A 82 -1.33 -4.96 2.82
N GLU A 83 -2.45 -4.41 3.22
CA GLU A 83 -2.97 -4.26 4.59
C GLU A 83 -2.09 -3.44 5.55
N THR A 84 -0.80 -3.30 5.27
CA THR A 84 0.11 -2.49 6.09
C THR A 84 -0.37 -1.04 6.12
N THR A 85 -0.58 -0.55 7.34
CA THR A 85 -1.34 0.68 7.62
C THR A 85 -0.40 1.84 7.96
N ILE A 86 -0.50 2.93 7.21
CA ILE A 86 0.29 4.15 7.41
C ILE A 86 -0.65 5.34 7.57
N LEU A 87 -0.44 6.15 8.61
CA LEU A 87 -1.08 7.45 8.77
C LEU A 87 -0.01 8.54 8.83
N TRP A 88 -0.28 9.66 8.15
CA TRP A 88 0.68 10.78 8.09
C TRP A 88 0.00 12.14 8.09
N ASN A 89 0.78 13.15 8.46
CA ASN A 89 0.35 14.53 8.38
C ASN A 89 0.38 15.02 6.93
N LYS A 90 -0.76 15.46 6.40
CA LYS A 90 -0.93 15.96 5.03
C LYS A 90 0.00 17.14 4.69
N LYS A 91 0.25 18.04 5.63
CA LYS A 91 1.08 19.25 5.38
C LYS A 91 2.57 18.95 5.35
N THR A 92 3.03 18.05 6.22
CA THR A 92 4.45 17.79 6.40
C THR A 92 4.94 16.50 5.75
N GLY A 93 4.03 15.60 5.43
CA GLY A 93 4.35 14.26 4.94
C GLY A 93 4.99 13.35 5.98
N LYS A 94 5.05 13.78 7.26
CA LYS A 94 5.63 12.99 8.34
C LYS A 94 4.62 11.95 8.82
N PRO A 95 4.99 10.66 8.90
CA PRO A 95 4.19 9.63 9.56
C PRO A 95 3.91 10.02 11.01
N VAL A 96 2.69 9.72 11.48
CA VAL A 96 2.30 9.99 12.87
C VAL A 96 2.70 8.86 13.82
N TYR A 97 2.93 7.68 13.27
CA TYR A 97 3.37 6.46 13.94
C TYR A 97 4.10 5.56 12.92
N ASN A 98 4.78 4.51 13.40
CA ASN A 98 5.28 3.46 12.52
C ASN A 98 4.13 2.82 11.74
N ALA A 99 4.43 2.28 10.57
CA ALA A 99 3.49 1.47 9.82
C ALA A 99 3.17 0.19 10.59
N ILE A 100 1.89 -0.08 10.86
CA ILE A 100 1.46 -1.33 11.48
C ILE A 100 1.31 -2.36 10.36
N VAL A 101 2.14 -3.40 10.42
CA VAL A 101 2.29 -4.40 9.36
C VAL A 101 1.09 -5.36 9.34
N TRP A 102 0.86 -6.02 8.21
CA TRP A 102 -0.21 -7.01 8.04
C TRP A 102 -0.11 -8.18 9.03
N GLN A 103 1.09 -8.55 9.49
CA GLN A 103 1.36 -9.61 10.47
C GLN A 103 0.99 -9.22 11.91
N ASP A 104 0.78 -7.93 12.18
CA ASP A 104 0.57 -7.40 13.53
C ASP A 104 -0.77 -7.86 14.13
N ARG A 105 -0.73 -8.28 15.39
CA ARG A 105 -1.88 -8.84 16.12
C ARG A 105 -2.39 -7.94 17.25
N ARG A 106 -1.86 -6.69 17.40
CA ARG A 106 -2.21 -5.80 18.53
C ARG A 106 -3.70 -5.47 18.65
N THR A 107 -4.45 -5.61 17.58
CA THR A 107 -5.89 -5.29 17.54
C THR A 107 -6.79 -6.52 17.71
N GLN A 108 -6.23 -7.66 18.13
CA GLN A 108 -6.99 -8.91 18.30
C GLN A 108 -8.19 -8.73 19.23
N ASP A 109 -7.99 -8.13 20.40
CA ASP A 109 -9.06 -7.94 21.39
C ASP A 109 -10.18 -7.08 20.84
N TYR A 110 -9.83 -6.01 20.09
CA TYR A 110 -10.82 -5.18 19.43
C TYR A 110 -11.59 -5.93 18.33
N CYS A 111 -10.94 -6.85 17.62
CA CYS A 111 -11.64 -7.72 16.67
C CYS A 111 -12.66 -8.61 17.39
N GLU A 112 -12.30 -9.20 18.54
CA GLU A 112 -13.23 -10.01 19.32
C GLU A 112 -14.41 -9.18 19.88
N GLU A 113 -14.18 -7.93 20.29
CA GLU A 113 -15.28 -7.01 20.66
C GLU A 113 -16.25 -6.77 19.51
N LEU A 114 -15.74 -6.57 18.29
CA LEU A 114 -16.58 -6.35 17.11
C LEU A 114 -17.40 -7.62 16.77
N LYS A 115 -16.82 -8.81 16.92
CA LYS A 115 -17.52 -10.09 16.75
C LYS A 115 -18.62 -10.27 17.80
N LYS A 116 -18.35 -9.98 19.09
CA LYS A 116 -19.34 -9.99 20.17
C LYS A 116 -20.51 -9.03 19.91
N LYS A 117 -20.29 -7.94 19.19
CA LYS A 117 -21.34 -7.01 18.73
C LYS A 117 -22.10 -7.51 17.49
N ASN A 118 -21.87 -8.74 17.05
CA ASN A 118 -22.49 -9.36 15.86
C ASN A 118 -22.23 -8.59 14.55
N TYR A 119 -21.08 -7.93 14.43
CA TYR A 119 -20.75 -7.20 13.20
C TYR A 119 -20.17 -8.08 12.08
N GLU A 120 -19.76 -9.32 12.38
CA GLU A 120 -19.13 -10.23 11.41
C GLU A 120 -19.94 -10.39 10.13
N LYS A 121 -21.27 -10.62 10.26
CA LYS A 121 -22.18 -10.83 9.11
C LYS A 121 -22.18 -9.62 8.17
N ILE A 122 -22.20 -8.39 8.72
CA ILE A 122 -22.26 -7.18 7.91
C ILE A 122 -20.92 -6.89 7.22
N PHE A 123 -19.80 -7.08 7.94
CA PHE A 123 -18.47 -6.91 7.36
C PHE A 123 -18.26 -7.92 6.24
N ARG A 124 -18.53 -9.21 6.47
CA ARG A 124 -18.37 -10.26 5.47
C ARG A 124 -19.23 -10.02 4.23
N LYS A 125 -20.49 -9.61 4.38
CA LYS A 125 -21.39 -9.31 3.26
C LYS A 125 -20.88 -8.18 2.37
N LYS A 126 -20.25 -7.17 2.97
CA LYS A 126 -19.83 -5.95 2.27
C LYS A 126 -18.40 -6.00 1.77
N THR A 127 -17.51 -6.62 2.51
CA THR A 127 -16.08 -6.63 2.21
C THR A 127 -15.54 -7.98 1.74
N GLY A 128 -16.31 -9.06 1.91
CA GLY A 128 -15.86 -10.42 1.70
C GLY A 128 -14.91 -10.96 2.79
N LEU A 129 -14.60 -10.15 3.82
CA LEU A 129 -13.58 -10.44 4.82
C LEU A 129 -14.20 -10.77 6.17
N PHE A 130 -13.54 -11.66 6.91
CA PHE A 130 -13.79 -11.83 8.34
C PHE A 130 -13.22 -10.66 9.14
N ILE A 131 -13.71 -10.45 10.36
CA ILE A 131 -13.11 -9.47 11.28
C ILE A 131 -11.81 -10.07 11.83
N ASP A 132 -10.68 -9.53 11.40
CA ASP A 132 -9.35 -10.00 11.80
C ASP A 132 -8.36 -8.82 11.90
N PRO A 133 -7.40 -8.85 12.83
CA PRO A 133 -6.35 -7.83 12.95
C PRO A 133 -5.43 -7.75 11.73
N TYR A 134 -5.47 -8.74 10.85
CA TYR A 134 -4.75 -8.73 9.57
C TYR A 134 -5.02 -7.47 8.73
N PHE A 135 -6.27 -7.02 8.71
CA PHE A 135 -6.75 -5.93 7.85
C PHE A 135 -6.51 -4.54 8.43
N SER A 136 -6.53 -3.50 7.59
CA SER A 136 -6.13 -2.14 7.97
C SER A 136 -7.09 -1.45 8.95
N ALA A 137 -8.39 -1.73 8.89
CA ALA A 137 -9.43 -0.98 9.61
C ALA A 137 -9.19 -0.88 11.12
N THR A 138 -8.88 -2.01 11.77
CA THR A 138 -8.64 -2.04 13.22
C THR A 138 -7.32 -1.37 13.61
N LYS A 139 -6.31 -1.42 12.74
CA LYS A 139 -5.03 -0.73 12.92
C LYS A 139 -5.19 0.79 12.82
N ILE A 140 -6.00 1.28 11.86
CA ILE A 140 -6.37 2.70 11.78
C ILE A 140 -7.02 3.13 13.09
N LYS A 141 -8.01 2.37 13.55
CA LYS A 141 -8.73 2.64 14.81
C LYS A 141 -7.77 2.73 15.98
N TRP A 142 -6.86 1.75 16.09
CA TRP A 142 -5.85 1.73 17.14
C TRP A 142 -4.97 3.00 17.12
N ILE A 143 -4.48 3.43 15.95
CA ILE A 143 -3.67 4.65 15.82
C ILE A 143 -4.46 5.88 16.23
N LEU A 144 -5.73 6.00 15.80
CA LEU A 144 -6.60 7.13 16.17
C LEU A 144 -6.84 7.25 17.67
N GLU A 145 -6.79 6.15 18.42
CA GLU A 145 -7.04 6.12 19.85
C GLU A 145 -5.77 6.24 20.71
N ASN A 146 -4.68 5.65 20.26
CA ASN A 146 -3.47 5.47 21.07
C ASN A 146 -2.33 6.44 20.75
N VAL A 147 -2.34 7.12 19.59
CA VAL A 147 -1.24 8.00 19.20
C VAL A 147 -1.56 9.46 19.54
N LYS A 148 -0.64 10.10 20.26
CA LYS A 148 -0.78 11.52 20.65
C LYS A 148 -0.91 12.42 19.42
N ASN A 149 -1.68 13.50 19.54
CA ASN A 149 -1.91 14.52 18.51
C ASN A 149 -2.64 14.08 17.23
N VAL A 150 -2.91 12.79 17.01
CA VAL A 150 -3.63 12.32 15.82
C VAL A 150 -5.05 12.88 15.77
N LYS A 151 -5.75 12.95 16.91
CA LYS A 151 -7.09 13.56 17.01
C LYS A 151 -7.11 15.04 16.60
N LYS A 152 -6.03 15.79 16.91
CA LYS A 152 -5.88 17.20 16.49
C LYS A 152 -5.72 17.30 14.96
N LEU A 153 -4.88 16.43 14.37
CA LEU A 153 -4.72 16.38 12.92
C LEU A 153 -6.02 15.98 12.20
N LEU A 154 -6.76 15.01 12.76
CA LEU A 154 -8.06 14.59 12.23
C LEU A 154 -9.07 15.77 12.23
N LYS A 155 -9.20 16.49 13.35
CA LYS A 155 -10.11 17.65 13.47
C LYS A 155 -9.75 18.78 12.50
N SER A 156 -8.47 18.96 12.17
CA SER A 156 -7.98 19.99 11.25
C SER A 156 -7.91 19.53 9.79
N ASN A 157 -8.43 18.35 9.45
CA ASN A 157 -8.34 17.73 8.11
C ASN A 157 -6.90 17.62 7.57
N ASN A 158 -5.94 17.43 8.46
CA ASN A 158 -4.52 17.28 8.13
C ASN A 158 -3.99 15.85 8.37
N LEU A 159 -4.85 14.87 8.56
CA LEU A 159 -4.50 13.47 8.66
C LEU A 159 -4.86 12.74 7.37
N LEU A 160 -3.95 11.92 6.87
CA LEU A 160 -4.19 11.00 5.75
C LEU A 160 -3.87 9.58 6.19
N PHE A 161 -4.62 8.64 5.62
CA PHE A 161 -4.38 7.20 5.71
C PHE A 161 -4.04 6.66 4.33
N GLY A 162 -3.22 5.62 4.30
CA GLY A 162 -3.03 4.77 3.12
C GLY A 162 -2.40 3.43 3.48
N THR A 163 -2.56 2.50 2.59
CA THR A 163 -1.68 1.36 2.42
C THR A 163 -0.37 1.82 1.78
N VAL A 164 0.58 0.94 1.60
CA VAL A 164 1.92 1.33 1.14
C VAL A 164 1.89 2.00 -0.23
N ASP A 165 1.08 1.49 -1.18
CA ASP A 165 0.86 2.10 -2.49
C ASP A 165 0.48 3.58 -2.38
N THR A 166 -0.55 3.88 -1.58
CA THR A 166 -1.02 5.25 -1.38
C THR A 166 0.07 6.17 -0.85
N PHE A 167 0.82 5.69 0.14
CA PHE A 167 1.92 6.45 0.72
C PHE A 167 3.02 6.72 -0.30
N LEU A 168 3.39 5.73 -1.12
CA LEU A 168 4.39 5.87 -2.17
C LEU A 168 3.93 6.81 -3.28
N ILE A 169 2.69 6.69 -3.76
CA ILE A 169 2.10 7.61 -4.73
C ILE A 169 2.16 9.04 -4.20
N TRP A 170 1.67 9.24 -2.97
CA TRP A 170 1.66 10.56 -2.34
C TRP A 170 3.07 11.15 -2.24
N LYS A 171 4.06 10.36 -1.84
CA LYS A 171 5.47 10.79 -1.75
C LYS A 171 6.08 11.06 -3.13
N LEU A 172 5.88 10.17 -4.10
CA LEU A 172 6.44 10.31 -5.46
C LEU A 172 5.87 11.52 -6.21
N THR A 173 4.59 11.85 -5.96
CA THR A 173 3.90 13.00 -6.55
C THR A 173 4.05 14.29 -5.73
N ASN A 174 4.94 14.31 -4.73
CA ASN A 174 5.15 15.45 -3.85
C ASN A 174 3.87 15.98 -3.17
N GLY A 175 3.00 15.05 -2.73
CA GLY A 175 1.76 15.36 -2.02
C GLY A 175 0.56 15.75 -2.89
N GLN A 176 0.67 15.65 -4.22
CA GLN A 176 -0.40 16.05 -5.13
C GLN A 176 -1.53 15.02 -5.22
N HIS A 177 -1.21 13.74 -5.09
CA HIS A 177 -2.18 12.67 -5.31
C HIS A 177 -2.28 11.75 -4.09
N HIS A 178 -3.50 11.64 -3.55
CA HIS A 178 -3.86 10.72 -2.47
C HIS A 178 -4.78 9.64 -3.05
N LEU A 179 -4.19 8.62 -3.63
CA LEU A 179 -4.85 7.60 -4.45
C LEU A 179 -4.46 6.20 -3.98
N THR A 180 -5.38 5.27 -4.16
CA THR A 180 -5.17 3.82 -4.08
C THR A 180 -5.94 3.13 -5.21
N GLU A 181 -5.89 1.80 -5.27
CA GLU A 181 -6.68 1.02 -6.22
C GLU A 181 -7.44 -0.13 -5.52
N ALA A 182 -8.30 -0.81 -6.27
CA ALA A 182 -9.28 -1.75 -5.71
C ALA A 182 -8.64 -2.94 -4.98
N THR A 183 -7.49 -3.49 -5.45
CA THR A 183 -6.88 -4.68 -4.83
C THR A 183 -6.18 -4.39 -3.50
N ASN A 184 -5.76 -3.14 -3.28
CA ASN A 184 -5.32 -2.65 -1.98
C ASN A 184 -6.50 -2.22 -1.10
N ALA A 185 -7.46 -1.47 -1.66
CA ALA A 185 -8.62 -0.98 -0.92
C ALA A 185 -9.47 -2.12 -0.34
N CYS A 186 -9.70 -3.21 -1.10
CA CYS A 186 -10.50 -4.35 -0.65
C CYS A 186 -9.88 -5.07 0.56
N ARG A 187 -8.58 -4.92 0.81
CA ARG A 187 -7.90 -5.52 1.96
C ARG A 187 -7.90 -4.65 3.22
N THR A 188 -8.55 -3.50 3.17
CA THR A 188 -8.64 -2.61 4.33
C THR A 188 -9.74 -2.97 5.32
N MET A 189 -10.70 -3.83 4.95
CA MET A 189 -11.95 -4.09 5.67
C MET A 189 -12.87 -2.84 5.77
N LEU A 190 -12.62 -1.81 4.95
CA LEU A 190 -13.43 -0.59 4.86
C LEU A 190 -14.11 -0.43 3.49
N PHE A 191 -13.69 -1.21 2.51
CA PHE A 191 -14.11 -1.10 1.13
C PHE A 191 -15.22 -2.10 0.81
N ASN A 192 -16.32 -1.61 0.26
CA ASN A 192 -17.46 -2.44 -0.15
C ASN A 192 -17.22 -2.95 -1.58
N ILE A 193 -16.97 -4.25 -1.70
CA ILE A 193 -16.66 -4.92 -2.97
C ILE A 193 -17.87 -5.03 -3.91
N ASN A 194 -19.09 -4.82 -3.41
CA ASN A 194 -20.31 -4.90 -4.23
C ASN A 194 -20.55 -3.63 -5.05
N ASN A 195 -20.03 -2.50 -4.60
CA ASN A 195 -20.21 -1.20 -5.26
C ASN A 195 -18.91 -0.42 -5.51
N ASN A 196 -17.76 -1.03 -5.17
CA ASN A 196 -16.43 -0.46 -5.33
C ASN A 196 -16.24 0.92 -4.67
N LYS A 197 -16.74 1.08 -3.44
CA LYS A 197 -16.65 2.33 -2.66
C LYS A 197 -16.29 2.07 -1.21
N TRP A 198 -15.78 3.08 -0.52
CA TRP A 198 -15.65 3.06 0.93
C TRP A 198 -17.03 2.91 1.57
N ASP A 199 -17.18 1.96 2.50
CA ASP A 199 -18.48 1.65 3.10
C ASP A 199 -18.80 2.58 4.27
N LYS A 200 -19.75 3.48 4.08
CA LYS A 200 -20.14 4.48 5.08
C LYS A 200 -20.67 3.87 6.38
N GLU A 201 -21.34 2.71 6.32
CA GLU A 201 -21.86 2.05 7.53
C GLU A 201 -20.71 1.46 8.36
N ILE A 202 -19.75 0.79 7.70
CA ILE A 202 -18.56 0.27 8.37
C ILE A 202 -17.74 1.42 8.97
N LEU A 203 -17.51 2.49 8.21
CA LEU A 203 -16.82 3.69 8.69
C LEU A 203 -17.47 4.28 9.92
N LYS A 204 -18.81 4.38 9.93
CA LYS A 204 -19.59 4.86 11.09
C LYS A 204 -19.43 3.94 12.30
N LYS A 205 -19.54 2.61 12.12
CA LYS A 205 -19.35 1.62 13.20
C LYS A 205 -17.97 1.69 13.83
N LEU A 206 -16.94 1.88 13.03
CA LEU A 206 -15.54 1.99 13.49
C LEU A 206 -15.16 3.40 13.92
N LYS A 207 -16.02 4.40 13.70
CA LYS A 207 -15.75 5.83 13.94
C LYS A 207 -14.50 6.31 13.19
N ILE A 208 -14.36 5.90 11.94
CA ILE A 208 -13.29 6.33 11.02
C ILE A 208 -13.87 7.35 10.06
N SER A 209 -13.22 8.52 9.94
CA SER A 209 -13.64 9.57 9.01
C SER A 209 -13.26 9.19 7.58
N GLU A 210 -14.19 9.34 6.64
CA GLU A 210 -13.94 9.14 5.21
C GLU A 210 -12.89 10.13 4.66
N ASN A 211 -12.76 11.30 5.26
CA ASN A 211 -11.85 12.37 4.82
C ASN A 211 -10.36 11.97 4.88
N ILE A 212 -10.00 10.94 5.63
CA ILE A 212 -8.62 10.46 5.69
C ILE A 212 -8.31 9.42 4.62
N LEU A 213 -9.33 8.89 3.93
CA LEU A 213 -9.19 7.78 2.99
C LEU A 213 -8.80 8.27 1.58
N PRO A 214 -7.99 7.52 0.85
CA PRO A 214 -7.60 7.85 -0.52
C PRO A 214 -8.78 7.66 -1.50
N LYS A 215 -8.72 8.35 -2.64
CA LYS A 215 -9.62 8.05 -3.75
C LYS A 215 -9.20 6.73 -4.39
N VAL A 216 -10.16 5.84 -4.62
CA VAL A 216 -9.93 4.54 -5.25
C VAL A 216 -10.01 4.68 -6.78
N LYS A 217 -9.06 4.09 -7.47
CA LYS A 217 -8.96 4.03 -8.93
C LYS A 217 -8.93 2.59 -9.43
N ASN A 218 -8.96 2.41 -10.77
CA ASN A 218 -8.67 1.12 -11.38
C ASN A 218 -7.18 0.82 -11.25
N SER A 219 -6.81 -0.47 -11.34
CA SER A 219 -5.40 -0.89 -11.21
C SER A 219 -4.51 -0.35 -12.35
N ALA A 220 -5.05 -0.23 -13.57
CA ALA A 220 -4.45 0.48 -14.69
C ALA A 220 -5.18 1.82 -14.87
N ASP A 221 -4.57 2.91 -14.38
CA ASP A 221 -5.16 4.25 -14.38
C ASP A 221 -4.04 5.31 -14.25
N ASN A 222 -4.41 6.58 -14.35
CA ASN A 222 -3.50 7.69 -14.10
C ASN A 222 -3.39 7.97 -12.60
N PHE A 223 -2.26 7.62 -11.99
CA PHE A 223 -1.94 7.92 -10.59
C PHE A 223 -1.09 9.18 -10.41
N GLY A 224 -0.89 9.94 -11.50
CA GLY A 224 -0.11 11.17 -11.53
C GLY A 224 1.29 11.00 -12.10
N LEU A 225 2.05 12.07 -12.06
CA LEU A 225 3.45 12.11 -12.47
C LEU A 225 4.36 12.16 -11.26
N THR A 226 5.49 11.48 -11.35
CA THR A 226 6.53 11.66 -10.33
C THR A 226 7.03 13.11 -10.35
N SER A 227 7.28 13.66 -9.18
CA SER A 227 7.81 15.03 -9.09
C SER A 227 9.28 15.08 -9.53
N LYS A 228 9.59 15.99 -10.45
CA LYS A 228 10.96 16.28 -10.86
C LYS A 228 11.86 16.65 -9.67
N ARG A 229 11.31 17.34 -8.66
CA ARG A 229 12.01 17.68 -7.41
C ARG A 229 12.43 16.44 -6.62
N ILE A 230 11.69 15.35 -6.69
CA ILE A 230 11.92 14.13 -5.91
C ILE A 230 12.85 13.16 -6.63
N VAL A 231 12.54 12.84 -7.88
CA VAL A 231 13.26 11.80 -8.65
C VAL A 231 14.11 12.34 -9.82
N GLY A 232 14.04 13.63 -10.08
CA GLY A 232 14.79 14.28 -11.16
C GLY A 232 14.06 14.32 -12.52
N SER A 233 12.93 13.64 -12.66
CA SER A 233 12.13 13.57 -13.89
C SER A 233 10.64 13.39 -13.59
N GLU A 234 9.81 13.75 -14.55
CA GLU A 234 8.37 13.49 -14.52
C GLU A 234 8.11 12.20 -15.29
N ILE A 235 7.69 11.15 -14.60
CA ILE A 235 7.40 9.84 -15.16
C ILE A 235 5.98 9.48 -14.74
N PRO A 236 5.09 9.05 -15.67
CA PRO A 236 3.74 8.61 -15.34
C PRO A 236 3.77 7.41 -14.39
N ILE A 237 2.87 7.42 -13.38
CA ILE A 237 2.54 6.25 -12.58
C ILE A 237 1.23 5.73 -13.16
N SER A 238 1.27 4.59 -13.86
CA SER A 238 0.15 4.12 -14.69
C SER A 238 -0.46 2.81 -14.23
N ALA A 239 0.14 2.14 -13.25
CA ALA A 239 -0.40 0.89 -12.70
C ALA A 239 -0.07 0.77 -11.22
N VAL A 240 -1.05 0.28 -10.46
CA VAL A 240 -0.90 -0.07 -9.04
C VAL A 240 -1.65 -1.37 -8.80
N LEU A 241 -1.03 -2.30 -8.10
CA LEU A 241 -1.62 -3.61 -7.79
C LEU A 241 -1.07 -4.11 -6.44
N GLY A 242 -1.90 -4.75 -5.65
CA GLY A 242 -1.42 -5.55 -4.52
C GLY A 242 -0.51 -6.68 -5.00
N ASP A 243 0.46 -7.08 -4.19
CA ASP A 243 1.51 -8.06 -4.51
C ASP A 243 0.98 -9.39 -5.07
N GLN A 244 -0.06 -9.96 -4.47
CA GLN A 244 -0.66 -11.22 -4.92
C GLN A 244 -1.37 -11.06 -6.26
N GLN A 245 -2.07 -9.95 -6.50
CA GLN A 245 -2.72 -9.68 -7.79
C GLN A 245 -1.68 -9.39 -8.87
N ALA A 246 -0.61 -8.67 -8.53
CA ALA A 246 0.50 -8.46 -9.45
C ALA A 246 1.18 -9.79 -9.84
N ALA A 247 1.35 -10.70 -8.89
CA ALA A 247 1.86 -12.05 -9.15
C ALA A 247 0.92 -12.85 -10.09
N ALA A 248 -0.40 -12.81 -9.84
CA ALA A 248 -1.40 -13.47 -10.71
C ALA A 248 -1.34 -12.94 -12.14
N VAL A 249 -1.29 -11.61 -12.32
CA VAL A 249 -1.13 -10.98 -13.64
C VAL A 249 0.20 -11.38 -14.28
N GLY A 250 1.29 -11.38 -13.54
CA GLY A 250 2.61 -11.77 -14.03
C GLY A 250 2.70 -13.25 -14.47
N GLN A 251 1.86 -14.11 -13.90
CA GLN A 251 1.70 -15.52 -14.28
C GLN A 251 0.62 -15.71 -15.36
N SER A 252 0.07 -14.62 -15.90
CA SER A 252 -1.02 -14.67 -16.89
C SER A 252 -2.28 -15.42 -16.43
N CYS A 253 -2.55 -15.42 -15.12
CA CYS A 253 -3.70 -16.08 -14.49
C CYS A 253 -4.95 -15.20 -14.62
N PHE A 254 -5.51 -15.08 -15.83
CA PHE A 254 -6.71 -14.27 -16.09
C PHE A 254 -8.00 -15.08 -16.08
N GLU A 255 -7.92 -16.41 -16.10
CA GLU A 255 -9.06 -17.30 -16.08
C GLU A 255 -9.08 -18.17 -14.82
N LEU A 256 -10.28 -18.45 -14.29
CA LEU A 256 -10.46 -19.25 -13.07
C LEU A 256 -10.07 -20.72 -13.21
N SER A 257 -9.99 -21.23 -14.43
CA SER A 257 -9.56 -22.61 -14.74
C SER A 257 -8.06 -22.82 -14.64
N LEU A 258 -7.27 -21.75 -14.54
CA LEU A 258 -5.82 -21.85 -14.40
C LEU A 258 -5.47 -22.18 -12.94
N ILE A 259 -4.95 -23.39 -12.70
CA ILE A 259 -4.49 -23.87 -11.39
C ILE A 259 -3.14 -23.21 -11.03
N HIS A 260 -3.08 -21.89 -11.10
CA HIS A 260 -1.97 -21.12 -10.59
C HIS A 260 -2.37 -20.54 -9.23
N ILE A 261 -2.48 -21.40 -8.23
CA ILE A 261 -2.71 -20.99 -6.86
C ILE A 261 -1.39 -20.43 -6.34
N SER A 262 -1.27 -19.10 -6.32
CA SER A 262 -0.27 -18.45 -5.51
C SER A 262 -0.71 -18.56 -4.06
N GLU A 263 -0.32 -19.61 -3.37
CA GLU A 263 -0.43 -19.63 -1.93
C GLU A 263 0.58 -18.62 -1.35
N PRO A 264 0.12 -17.77 -0.39
CA PRO A 264 1.07 -16.97 0.36
C PRO A 264 2.03 -17.94 1.04
N THR A 265 3.31 -17.72 0.87
CA THR A 265 4.35 -18.47 1.58
C THR A 265 4.02 -18.34 3.07
N ARG A 266 3.40 -19.34 3.66
CA ARG A 266 3.32 -19.46 5.11
C ARG A 266 4.75 -19.63 5.58
N GLN A 267 5.36 -18.58 6.07
CA GLN A 267 6.49 -18.74 6.96
C GLN A 267 5.93 -19.48 8.18
N ILE A 268 6.17 -20.79 8.20
CA ILE A 268 6.05 -21.57 9.41
C ILE A 268 7.15 -21.02 10.32
N VAL A 269 6.76 -20.15 11.25
CA VAL A 269 7.62 -19.81 12.38
C VAL A 269 7.59 -21.05 13.26
N ILE A 270 8.67 -21.82 13.19
CA ILE A 270 8.99 -22.90 14.14
C ILE A 270 9.47 -22.25 15.44
#